data_5730213211c3850b7eaca5c5c3eca44f
#
_entry.id   5730213211c3850b7eaca5c5c3eca44f
#
_cell.length_a   1.000
_cell.length_b   1.000
_cell.length_c   1.000
_cell.angle_alpha   90.00
_cell.angle_beta   90.00
_cell.angle_gamma   90.00
#
_symmetry.space_group_name_H-M   'P 1'
#
loop_
_entity.id
_entity.type
_entity.pdbx_description
1 polymer ?
#
loop_
_entity_poly.entity_id
_entity_poly.type
_entity_poly.pdbx_seq_one_letter_code
_entity_poly.pdbx_strand_id
1 'polypeptide(L)'
;MKKILERLFNHSYLSYEESKKILKEISSNKYNDSQVASFLTIFKMRNPSVQEIEGFRDALLDLCIKIDLGSDFETIDLCGTGGDGKNTFNISTISSFVVAGAGYKVTKHGNYGVSSNCGSSDVLEYLGVRLSNDQDYLKKCLDVGGFCYLHAPLFHPAMKNVASVRKDL
;
A
#
# COMPACT_ATOMS: atom_id res chain seq x y z
N MET A 1 23.65 4.16 -3.42
CA MET A 1 22.84 4.27 -4.65
C MET A 1 23.65 4.10 -5.94
N LYS A 2 24.70 4.92 -6.26
CA LYS A 2 25.38 4.87 -7.57
C LYS A 2 25.78 3.47 -8.02
N LYS A 3 26.52 2.70 -7.22
CA LYS A 3 26.92 1.31 -7.57
C LYS A 3 25.75 0.37 -7.83
N ILE A 4 24.62 0.58 -7.15
CA ILE A 4 23.41 -0.21 -7.36
C ILE A 4 22.78 0.16 -8.71
N LEU A 5 22.66 1.46 -9.00
CA LEU A 5 22.13 1.93 -10.28
C LEU A 5 22.96 1.45 -11.46
N GLU A 6 24.30 1.50 -11.37
CA GLU A 6 25.21 0.99 -12.41
C GLU A 6 24.97 -0.49 -12.70
N ARG A 7 24.78 -1.32 -11.69
CA ARG A 7 24.45 -2.75 -11.86
C ARG A 7 23.09 -2.93 -12.51
N LEU A 8 22.06 -2.18 -12.05
CA LEU A 8 20.71 -2.28 -12.56
C LEU A 8 20.61 -1.77 -14.02
N PHE A 9 21.37 -0.73 -14.40
CA PHE A 9 21.48 -0.27 -15.78
C PHE A 9 22.13 -1.32 -16.70
N ASN A 10 22.98 -2.19 -16.16
CA ASN A 10 23.55 -3.34 -16.86
C ASN A 10 22.65 -4.60 -16.75
N HIS A 11 21.35 -4.42 -16.55
CA HIS A 11 20.34 -5.47 -16.50
C HIS A 11 20.53 -6.52 -15.39
N SER A 12 21.34 -6.22 -14.36
CA SER A 12 21.46 -7.09 -13.19
C SER A 12 20.23 -6.94 -12.28
N TYR A 13 19.97 -7.97 -11.48
CA TYR A 13 18.91 -7.96 -10.48
C TYR A 13 19.50 -7.74 -9.08
N LEU A 14 18.64 -7.26 -8.18
CA LEU A 14 18.97 -7.21 -6.75
C LEU A 14 18.66 -8.56 -6.10
N SER A 15 19.47 -8.93 -5.10
CA SER A 15 19.08 -10.01 -4.20
C SER A 15 17.93 -9.57 -3.28
N TYR A 16 17.31 -10.52 -2.60
CA TYR A 16 16.31 -10.24 -1.55
C TYR A 16 16.83 -9.24 -0.51
N GLU A 17 18.02 -9.48 0.03
CA GLU A 17 18.62 -8.62 1.07
C GLU A 17 18.94 -7.22 0.56
N GLU A 18 19.46 -7.10 -0.66
CA GLU A 18 19.71 -5.80 -1.28
C GLU A 18 18.42 -5.03 -1.50
N SER A 19 17.38 -5.69 -1.98
CA SER A 19 16.06 -5.09 -2.22
C SER A 19 15.42 -4.60 -0.94
N LYS A 20 15.45 -5.43 0.11
CA LYS A 20 14.95 -5.06 1.44
C LYS A 20 15.70 -3.88 2.02
N LYS A 21 17.02 -3.90 1.95
CA LYS A 21 17.88 -2.84 2.46
C LYS A 21 17.66 -1.52 1.73
N ILE A 22 17.67 -1.53 0.38
CA ILE A 22 17.56 -0.30 -0.40
C ILE A 22 16.23 0.40 -0.20
N LEU A 23 15.14 -0.36 -0.07
CA LEU A 23 13.83 0.23 0.17
C LEU A 23 13.76 0.88 1.55
N LYS A 24 14.33 0.28 2.59
CA LYS A 24 14.46 0.89 3.92
C LYS A 24 15.31 2.17 3.88
N GLU A 25 16.40 2.17 3.12
CA GLU A 25 17.26 3.33 2.96
C GLU A 25 16.58 4.48 2.18
N ILE A 26 15.78 4.16 1.15
CA ILE A 26 14.93 5.13 0.44
C ILE A 26 13.90 5.73 1.41
N SER A 27 13.21 4.89 2.16
CA SER A 27 12.20 5.29 3.13
C SER A 27 12.74 6.17 4.25
N SER A 28 14.03 6.09 4.56
CA SER A 28 14.71 6.94 5.56
C SER A 28 15.32 8.22 4.96
N ASN A 29 14.97 8.58 3.72
CA ASN A 29 15.53 9.75 3.00
C ASN A 29 17.06 9.74 2.85
N LYS A 30 17.67 8.57 2.79
CA LYS A 30 19.13 8.44 2.60
C LYS A 30 19.59 8.89 1.21
N TYR A 31 18.68 8.95 0.25
CA TYR A 31 18.93 9.25 -1.14
C TYR A 31 18.10 10.45 -1.60
N ASN A 32 18.64 11.24 -2.52
CA ASN A 32 17.92 12.35 -3.12
C ASN A 32 16.89 11.88 -4.17
N ASP A 33 15.96 12.76 -4.51
CA ASP A 33 14.85 12.48 -5.42
C ASP A 33 15.31 11.99 -6.81
N SER A 34 16.39 12.54 -7.35
CA SER A 34 16.94 12.10 -8.64
C SER A 34 17.43 10.65 -8.60
N GLN A 35 18.02 10.23 -7.50
CA GLN A 35 18.47 8.86 -7.31
C GLN A 35 17.29 7.91 -7.10
N VAL A 36 16.27 8.35 -6.37
CA VAL A 36 15.05 7.58 -6.17
C VAL A 36 14.28 7.45 -7.48
N ALA A 37 14.13 8.55 -8.24
CA ALA A 37 13.50 8.53 -9.55
C ALA A 37 14.20 7.56 -10.52
N SER A 38 15.54 7.64 -10.60
CA SER A 38 16.33 6.72 -11.42
C SER A 38 16.10 5.26 -11.01
N PHE A 39 16.05 4.98 -9.71
CA PHE A 39 15.78 3.65 -9.20
C PHE A 39 14.38 3.14 -9.57
N LEU A 40 13.34 3.95 -9.36
CA LEU A 40 11.96 3.59 -9.68
C LEU A 40 11.73 3.41 -11.17
N THR A 41 12.37 4.23 -12.02
CA THR A 41 12.27 4.14 -13.48
C THR A 41 12.73 2.78 -14.00
N ILE A 42 13.75 2.15 -13.40
CA ILE A 42 14.21 0.82 -13.81
C ILE A 42 13.07 -0.20 -13.73
N PHE A 43 12.25 -0.16 -12.67
CA PHE A 43 11.12 -1.07 -12.47
C PHE A 43 9.88 -0.72 -13.31
N LYS A 44 9.88 0.45 -13.97
CA LYS A 44 8.93 0.75 -15.07
C LYS A 44 9.39 0.19 -16.41
N MET A 45 10.70 0.02 -16.59
CA MET A 45 11.30 -0.46 -17.86
C MET A 45 11.43 -1.99 -17.90
N ARG A 46 11.50 -2.66 -16.75
CA ARG A 46 11.57 -4.11 -16.65
C ARG A 46 10.74 -4.65 -15.48
N ASN A 47 10.33 -5.89 -15.57
CA ASN A 47 9.69 -6.57 -14.47
C ASN A 47 10.69 -6.84 -13.33
N PRO A 48 10.30 -6.66 -12.07
CA PRO A 48 11.11 -7.09 -10.95
C PRO A 48 11.20 -8.62 -10.89
N SER A 49 12.29 -9.15 -10.37
CA SER A 49 12.41 -10.57 -10.03
C SER A 49 11.62 -10.92 -8.79
N VAL A 50 11.35 -12.22 -8.55
CA VAL A 50 10.67 -12.69 -7.34
C VAL A 50 11.41 -12.24 -6.08
N GLN A 51 12.74 -12.35 -6.04
CA GLN A 51 13.55 -11.91 -4.90
C GLN A 51 13.46 -10.41 -4.64
N GLU A 52 13.38 -9.60 -5.71
CA GLU A 52 13.19 -8.15 -5.58
C GLU A 52 11.81 -7.84 -4.99
N ILE A 53 10.76 -8.50 -5.47
CA ILE A 53 9.39 -8.31 -4.94
C ILE A 53 9.32 -8.72 -3.45
N GLU A 54 9.88 -9.88 -3.10
CA GLU A 54 9.90 -10.36 -1.71
C GLU A 54 10.65 -9.40 -0.79
N GLY A 55 11.83 -8.93 -1.21
CA GLY A 55 12.61 -7.97 -0.43
C GLY A 55 11.88 -6.62 -0.25
N PHE A 56 11.24 -6.11 -1.29
CA PHE A 56 10.46 -4.87 -1.20
C PHE A 56 9.22 -5.05 -0.32
N ARG A 57 8.48 -6.16 -0.47
CA ARG A 57 7.34 -6.49 0.37
C ARG A 57 7.73 -6.51 1.85
N ASP A 58 8.78 -7.25 2.19
CA ASP A 58 9.20 -7.42 3.57
C ASP A 58 9.76 -6.13 4.18
N ALA A 59 10.40 -5.28 3.37
CA ALA A 59 10.78 -3.95 3.82
C ALA A 59 9.57 -3.09 4.17
N LEU A 60 8.51 -3.11 3.35
CA LEU A 60 7.27 -2.39 3.62
C LEU A 60 6.55 -2.93 4.86
N LEU A 61 6.50 -4.25 5.04
CA LEU A 61 5.91 -4.88 6.22
C LEU A 61 6.70 -4.56 7.51
N ASP A 62 8.02 -4.46 7.42
CA ASP A 62 8.86 -4.06 8.57
C ASP A 62 8.65 -2.59 8.97
N LEU A 63 8.30 -1.74 7.99
CA LEU A 63 8.15 -0.29 8.17
C LEU A 63 6.70 0.15 8.38
N CYS A 64 5.73 -0.73 8.18
CA CYS A 64 4.33 -0.40 8.37
C CYS A 64 3.97 -0.30 9.85
N ILE A 65 2.97 0.53 10.14
CA ILE A 65 2.32 0.56 11.45
C ILE A 65 1.49 -0.71 11.58
N LYS A 66 1.88 -1.57 12.50
CA LYS A 66 1.13 -2.80 12.80
C LYS A 66 -0.09 -2.45 13.63
N ILE A 67 -1.18 -3.11 13.34
CA ILE A 67 -2.41 -3.01 14.09
C ILE A 67 -2.80 -4.40 14.59
N ASP A 68 -3.18 -4.47 15.85
CA ASP A 68 -3.73 -5.67 16.46
C ASP A 68 -5.24 -5.44 16.70
N LEU A 69 -6.05 -6.07 15.88
CA LEU A 69 -7.50 -5.99 16.01
C LEU A 69 -8.08 -7.03 17.00
N GLY A 70 -7.21 -7.85 17.61
CA GLY A 70 -7.58 -8.92 18.53
C GLY A 70 -7.83 -10.24 17.81
N SER A 71 -7.70 -11.34 18.55
CA SER A 71 -7.95 -12.70 18.05
C SER A 71 -9.43 -13.04 17.91
N ASP A 72 -10.30 -12.17 18.41
CA ASP A 72 -11.76 -12.40 18.44
C ASP A 72 -12.44 -12.21 17.08
N PHE A 73 -11.68 -11.63 16.12
CA PHE A 73 -12.20 -11.38 14.77
C PHE A 73 -11.42 -12.16 13.73
N GLU A 74 -12.07 -13.12 13.10
CA GLU A 74 -11.63 -13.63 11.80
C GLU A 74 -12.05 -12.61 10.73
N THR A 75 -11.07 -11.95 10.13
CA THR A 75 -11.35 -10.88 9.16
C THR A 75 -10.92 -11.26 7.75
N ILE A 76 -11.64 -10.71 6.77
CA ILE A 76 -11.29 -10.81 5.35
C ILE A 76 -10.93 -9.43 4.79
N ASP A 77 -9.88 -9.34 3.98
CA ASP A 77 -9.55 -8.15 3.20
C ASP A 77 -10.01 -8.32 1.74
N LEU A 78 -10.78 -7.37 1.26
CA LEU A 78 -11.27 -7.31 -0.12
C LEU A 78 -10.56 -6.19 -0.89
N CYS A 79 -9.24 -6.03 -0.68
CA CYS A 79 -8.44 -5.03 -1.35
C CYS A 79 -8.35 -5.33 -2.86
N GLY A 80 -8.70 -4.36 -3.69
CA GLY A 80 -8.41 -4.40 -5.13
C GLY A 80 -7.01 -3.82 -5.41
N THR A 81 -6.34 -4.33 -6.42
CA THR A 81 -5.00 -3.85 -6.82
C THR A 81 -5.03 -2.43 -7.38
N GLY A 82 -6.14 -2.02 -8.01
CA GLY A 82 -6.25 -0.75 -8.72
C GLY A 82 -5.30 -0.68 -9.94
N GLY A 83 -5.21 0.50 -10.54
CA GLY A 83 -4.22 0.77 -11.59
C GLY A 83 -4.46 0.07 -12.92
N ASP A 84 -5.65 -0.49 -13.15
CA ASP A 84 -6.01 -1.21 -14.39
C ASP A 84 -6.48 -0.30 -15.53
N GLY A 85 -6.54 1.02 -15.28
CA GLY A 85 -7.01 2.02 -16.24
C GLY A 85 -8.52 1.93 -16.57
N LYS A 86 -9.27 1.10 -15.86
CA LYS A 86 -10.72 0.95 -16.09
C LYS A 86 -11.50 1.87 -15.16
N ASN A 87 -12.36 2.67 -15.74
CA ASN A 87 -13.28 3.55 -14.98
C ASN A 87 -14.55 2.77 -14.60
N THR A 88 -14.41 1.74 -13.79
CA THR A 88 -15.54 1.04 -13.19
C THR A 88 -15.89 1.66 -11.83
N PHE A 89 -17.09 1.37 -11.32
CA PHE A 89 -17.41 1.70 -9.93
C PHE A 89 -16.53 0.90 -8.96
N ASN A 90 -16.44 1.34 -7.70
CA ASN A 90 -15.56 0.76 -6.69
C ASN A 90 -16.06 -0.61 -6.21
N ILE A 91 -15.93 -1.64 -7.07
CA ILE A 91 -16.44 -3.00 -6.88
C ILE A 91 -16.01 -3.55 -5.52
N SER A 92 -14.72 -3.50 -5.20
CA SER A 92 -14.19 -4.03 -3.94
C SER A 92 -14.75 -3.31 -2.70
N THR A 93 -15.06 -2.02 -2.81
CA THR A 93 -15.68 -1.25 -1.71
C THR A 93 -17.12 -1.70 -1.48
N ILE A 94 -17.91 -1.82 -2.54
CA ILE A 94 -19.30 -2.31 -2.43
C ILE A 94 -19.33 -3.75 -1.93
N SER A 95 -18.48 -4.62 -2.48
CA SER A 95 -18.38 -6.02 -2.03
C SER A 95 -18.05 -6.12 -0.54
N SER A 96 -17.24 -5.20 -0.01
CA SER A 96 -16.93 -5.17 1.43
C SER A 96 -18.17 -4.95 2.29
N PHE A 97 -19.06 -4.05 1.89
CA PHE A 97 -20.32 -3.83 2.61
C PHE A 97 -21.29 -5.00 2.47
N VAL A 98 -21.36 -5.65 1.31
CA VAL A 98 -22.19 -6.84 1.10
C VAL A 98 -21.72 -7.98 1.99
N VAL A 99 -20.40 -8.23 2.07
CA VAL A 99 -19.80 -9.28 2.89
C VAL A 99 -20.01 -8.98 4.39
N ALA A 100 -19.82 -7.73 4.80
CA ALA A 100 -20.10 -7.32 6.18
C ALA A 100 -21.59 -7.46 6.52
N GLY A 101 -22.49 -7.09 5.61
CA GLY A 101 -23.94 -7.28 5.76
C GLY A 101 -24.36 -8.76 5.81
N ALA A 102 -23.58 -9.68 5.25
CA ALA A 102 -23.77 -11.12 5.38
C ALA A 102 -23.24 -11.68 6.72
N GLY A 103 -22.73 -10.84 7.62
CA GLY A 103 -22.28 -11.21 8.96
C GLY A 103 -20.79 -11.51 9.10
N TYR A 104 -19.99 -11.35 8.03
CA TYR A 104 -18.53 -11.53 8.10
C TYR A 104 -17.84 -10.22 8.49
N LYS A 105 -16.69 -10.33 9.17
CA LYS A 105 -15.89 -9.16 9.53
C LYS A 105 -14.92 -8.80 8.40
N VAL A 106 -14.96 -7.54 7.97
CA VAL A 106 -14.14 -7.05 6.85
C VAL A 106 -13.15 -5.98 7.34
N THR A 107 -11.86 -6.21 7.10
CA THR A 107 -10.79 -5.21 7.28
C THR A 107 -10.30 -4.78 5.91
N LYS A 108 -10.96 -3.78 5.32
CA LYS A 108 -10.62 -3.36 3.96
C LYS A 108 -9.41 -2.43 3.95
N HIS A 109 -8.33 -2.85 3.29
CA HIS A 109 -7.22 -1.97 2.96
C HIS A 109 -7.50 -1.20 1.65
N GLY A 110 -7.12 0.08 1.59
CA GLY A 110 -7.32 0.87 0.38
C GLY A 110 -6.67 2.24 0.42
N ASN A 111 -6.82 2.99 -0.69
CA ASN A 111 -6.19 4.28 -0.89
C ASN A 111 -7.10 5.20 -1.74
N TYR A 112 -6.66 6.43 -1.95
CA TYR A 112 -7.20 7.32 -2.97
C TYR A 112 -7.00 6.78 -4.37
N GLY A 113 -7.76 7.29 -5.33
CA GLY A 113 -7.59 6.95 -6.74
C GLY A 113 -6.20 7.32 -7.25
N VAL A 114 -5.56 6.40 -8.00
CA VAL A 114 -4.26 6.64 -8.65
C VAL A 114 -4.45 6.79 -10.16
N SER A 115 -5.15 5.86 -10.78
CA SER A 115 -5.46 5.86 -12.22
C SER A 115 -6.93 6.14 -12.51
N SER A 116 -7.79 6.12 -11.50
CA SER A 116 -9.22 6.42 -11.57
C SER A 116 -9.52 7.76 -10.90
N ASN A 117 -10.62 8.38 -11.29
CA ASN A 117 -11.08 9.65 -10.70
C ASN A 117 -11.52 9.52 -9.23
N CYS A 118 -11.74 8.29 -8.74
CA CYS A 118 -12.27 8.05 -7.41
C CYS A 118 -11.79 6.69 -6.89
N GLY A 119 -10.96 6.69 -5.85
CA GLY A 119 -10.53 5.48 -5.14
C GLY A 119 -11.48 5.11 -3.99
N SER A 120 -11.14 4.07 -3.25
CA SER A 120 -11.93 3.62 -2.12
C SER A 120 -11.96 4.64 -0.97
N SER A 121 -10.85 5.35 -0.73
CA SER A 121 -10.80 6.40 0.29
C SER A 121 -11.69 7.57 -0.05
N ASP A 122 -11.70 8.01 -1.31
CA ASP A 122 -12.54 9.12 -1.77
C ASP A 122 -14.02 8.83 -1.51
N VAL A 123 -14.49 7.63 -1.86
CA VAL A 123 -15.89 7.20 -1.63
C VAL A 123 -16.21 7.16 -0.14
N LEU A 124 -15.34 6.56 0.67
CA LEU A 124 -15.61 6.38 2.09
C LEU A 124 -15.62 7.71 2.85
N GLU A 125 -14.71 8.64 2.53
CA GLU A 125 -14.73 9.99 3.09
C GLU A 125 -15.99 10.76 2.69
N TYR A 126 -16.40 10.66 1.42
CA TYR A 126 -17.64 11.26 0.95
C TYR A 126 -18.87 10.72 1.71
N LEU A 127 -18.85 9.44 2.07
CA LEU A 127 -19.90 8.81 2.90
C LEU A 127 -19.76 9.11 4.40
N GLY A 128 -18.78 9.91 4.82
CA GLY A 128 -18.57 10.31 6.20
C GLY A 128 -17.77 9.31 7.05
N VAL A 129 -17.13 8.32 6.43
CA VAL A 129 -16.25 7.38 7.15
C VAL A 129 -14.98 8.12 7.58
N ARG A 130 -14.68 8.13 8.87
CA ARG A 130 -13.43 8.69 9.40
C ARG A 130 -12.25 7.76 9.06
N LEU A 131 -11.27 8.28 8.33
CA LEU A 131 -10.00 7.59 8.11
C LEU A 131 -9.13 7.72 9.38
N SER A 132 -8.75 6.59 9.96
CA SER A 132 -8.02 6.56 11.24
C SER A 132 -7.09 5.35 11.30
N ASN A 133 -6.01 5.47 12.08
CA ASN A 133 -5.18 4.36 12.52
C ASN A 133 -5.29 4.12 14.04
N ASP A 134 -6.30 4.70 14.67
CA ASP A 134 -6.66 4.45 16.05
C ASP A 134 -7.24 3.04 16.19
N GLN A 135 -6.55 2.20 16.95
CA GLN A 135 -6.88 0.78 17.09
C GLN A 135 -8.23 0.55 17.75
N ASP A 136 -8.58 1.33 18.77
CA ASP A 136 -9.84 1.17 19.49
C ASP A 136 -11.02 1.60 18.63
N TYR A 137 -10.85 2.68 17.84
CA TYR A 137 -11.83 3.09 16.86
C TYR A 137 -12.07 2.00 15.80
N LEU A 138 -11.01 1.41 15.25
CA LEU A 138 -11.12 0.37 14.22
C LEU A 138 -11.74 -0.92 14.76
N LYS A 139 -11.37 -1.32 15.99
CA LYS A 139 -12.03 -2.44 16.70
C LYS A 139 -13.52 -2.19 16.88
N LYS A 140 -13.90 -1.01 17.32
CA LYS A 140 -15.31 -0.63 17.47
C LYS A 140 -16.07 -0.65 16.15
N CYS A 141 -15.45 -0.21 15.05
CA CYS A 141 -16.06 -0.31 13.71
C CYS A 141 -16.32 -1.76 13.30
N LEU A 142 -15.37 -2.67 13.56
CA LEU A 142 -15.54 -4.10 13.30
C LEU A 142 -16.63 -4.71 14.18
N ASP A 143 -16.64 -4.39 15.46
CA ASP A 143 -17.61 -4.95 16.40
C ASP A 143 -19.04 -4.57 16.04
N VAL A 144 -19.30 -3.28 15.87
CA VAL A 144 -20.64 -2.73 15.63
C VAL A 144 -21.10 -2.92 14.19
N GLY A 145 -20.22 -2.61 13.21
CA GLY A 145 -20.59 -2.54 11.80
C GLY A 145 -20.09 -3.71 10.94
N GLY A 146 -19.29 -4.60 11.49
CA GLY A 146 -18.65 -5.67 10.71
C GLY A 146 -17.62 -5.20 9.70
N PHE A 147 -17.31 -3.90 9.67
CA PHE A 147 -16.41 -3.30 8.68
C PHE A 147 -15.49 -2.27 9.31
N CYS A 148 -14.20 -2.34 9.00
CA CYS A 148 -13.28 -1.22 9.22
C CYS A 148 -12.40 -0.95 8.00
N TYR A 149 -11.93 0.28 7.88
CA TYR A 149 -11.15 0.73 6.74
C TYR A 149 -9.71 1.08 7.14
N LEU A 150 -8.75 0.43 6.51
CA LEU A 150 -7.32 0.63 6.71
C LEU A 150 -6.79 1.53 5.59
N HIS A 151 -6.77 2.84 5.82
CA HIS A 151 -6.28 3.82 4.85
C HIS A 151 -4.76 3.73 4.71
N ALA A 152 -4.27 3.24 3.56
CA ALA A 152 -2.87 2.93 3.32
C ALA A 152 -1.86 4.02 3.75
N PRO A 153 -2.09 5.33 3.48
CA PRO A 153 -1.17 6.38 3.91
C PRO A 153 -0.95 6.48 5.42
N LEU A 154 -1.94 6.09 6.23
CA LEU A 154 -1.84 6.09 7.69
C LEU A 154 -1.05 4.90 8.23
N PHE A 155 -0.99 3.79 7.48
CA PHE A 155 -0.30 2.56 7.91
C PHE A 155 1.08 2.38 7.28
N HIS A 156 1.38 3.11 6.20
CA HIS A 156 2.65 3.02 5.48
C HIS A 156 3.40 4.37 5.43
N PRO A 157 3.86 4.91 6.58
CA PRO A 157 4.53 6.21 6.64
C PRO A 157 5.79 6.25 5.77
N ALA A 158 6.45 5.11 5.57
CA ALA A 158 7.60 4.96 4.69
C ALA A 158 7.34 5.39 3.24
N MET A 159 6.11 5.26 2.76
CA MET A 159 5.72 5.64 1.40
C MET A 159 5.56 7.15 1.22
N LYS A 160 5.44 7.91 2.31
CA LYS A 160 5.31 9.38 2.25
C LYS A 160 6.54 10.03 1.61
N ASN A 161 7.72 9.51 1.91
CA ASN A 161 8.99 10.08 1.44
C ASN A 161 9.25 9.86 -0.05
N VAL A 162 8.50 8.99 -0.70
CA VAL A 162 8.60 8.74 -2.15
C VAL A 162 7.36 9.21 -2.92
N ALA A 163 6.40 9.82 -2.23
CA ALA A 163 5.11 10.16 -2.83
C ALA A 163 5.25 11.20 -3.96
N SER A 164 6.09 12.25 -3.77
CA SER A 164 6.37 13.27 -4.80
C SER A 164 6.99 12.61 -6.04
N VAL A 165 8.07 11.87 -5.85
CA VAL A 165 8.78 11.21 -6.96
C VAL A 165 7.89 10.24 -7.72
N ARG A 166 7.02 9.49 -7.02
CA ARG A 166 6.06 8.57 -7.65
C ARG A 166 4.97 9.29 -8.44
N LYS A 167 4.60 10.50 -8.01
CA LYS A 167 3.58 11.30 -8.73
C LYS A 167 4.13 11.86 -10.04
N ASP A 168 5.43 12.14 -10.09
CA ASP A 168 6.11 12.74 -11.24
C ASP A 168 6.55 11.68 -12.28
N LEU A 169 6.43 10.39 -11.98
CA LEU A 169 6.75 9.24 -12.84
C LEU A 169 5.49 8.55 -13.40
#